data_d5010e0e7664c328ddcbe82477dda97b
#
_entry.id   d5010e0e7664c328ddcbe82477dda97b
#
_cell.length_a   1.000
_cell.length_b   1.000
_cell.length_c   1.000
_cell.angle_alpha   90.00
_cell.angle_beta   90.00
_cell.angle_gamma   90.00
#
_symmetry.space_group_name_H-M   'P 1'
#
loop_
_entity.id
_entity.type
_entity.pdbx_description
1 polymer ?
#
loop_
_entity_poly.entity_id
_entity_poly.type
_entity_poly.pdbx_seq_one_letter_code
_entity_poly.pdbx_strand_id
1 'polypeptide(L)'
;MVTILKLDNKDDNNEMIYTIYEEFIEAYNVSIFDRMLIEISPCRKYELLYLFMDQEELNTFINLILDYNFTIYSKEDYTDKLISMVVNNKIDDFKSKFMDVYGFDELIVYFYESTITKDNVLDKACFNGFDSLTENDYKILKS
;
A
#
# COMPACT_ATOMS: atom_id res chain seq x y z
N MET A 1 -0.04 -8.13 -2.36
CA MET A 1 -0.40 -8.12 -0.93
C MET A 1 -0.23 -6.71 -0.39
N VAL A 2 -1.13 -6.27 0.45
CA VAL A 2 -1.05 -4.96 1.11
C VAL A 2 -1.03 -5.20 2.61
N THR A 3 -0.01 -4.66 3.28
CA THR A 3 0.17 -4.81 4.73
C THR A 3 0.26 -3.44 5.38
N ILE A 4 -0.44 -3.24 6.49
CA ILE A 4 -0.30 -2.04 7.30
C ILE A 4 0.65 -2.33 8.45
N LEU A 5 1.73 -1.56 8.55
CA LEU A 5 2.60 -1.53 9.71
C LEU A 5 2.36 -0.25 10.49
N LYS A 6 2.21 -0.38 11.81
CA LYS A 6 2.16 0.74 12.73
C LYS A 6 3.50 0.87 13.42
N LEU A 7 4.22 1.94 13.10
CA LEU A 7 5.56 2.19 13.63
C LEU A 7 5.56 3.30 14.66
N ASP A 8 6.48 3.20 15.62
CA ASP A 8 6.80 4.31 16.49
C ASP A 8 7.45 5.43 15.68
N ASN A 9 6.86 6.62 15.71
CA ASN A 9 7.47 7.81 15.15
C ASN A 9 8.46 8.38 16.17
N LYS A 10 9.57 7.66 16.40
CA LYS A 10 10.65 8.15 17.25
C LYS A 10 11.33 9.32 16.55
N ASP A 11 11.21 10.46 17.21
CA ASP A 11 11.96 11.70 17.01
C ASP A 11 13.08 11.64 15.96
N ASP A 12 12.84 12.27 14.80
CA ASP A 12 13.85 12.83 13.90
C ASP A 12 14.97 11.92 13.40
N ASN A 13 14.82 10.57 13.44
CA ASN A 13 15.75 9.67 12.80
C ASN A 13 15.47 9.51 11.28
N ASN A 14 15.22 10.63 10.62
CA ASN A 14 15.03 10.65 9.17
C ASN A 14 16.22 10.04 8.42
N GLU A 15 17.43 10.15 8.95
CA GLU A 15 18.64 9.56 8.35
C GLU A 15 18.57 8.03 8.34
N MET A 16 18.11 7.39 9.41
CA MET A 16 17.97 5.93 9.48
C MET A 16 16.93 5.41 8.50
N ILE A 17 15.83 6.13 8.33
CA ILE A 17 14.79 5.78 7.36
C ILE A 17 15.36 5.80 5.94
N TYR A 18 16.16 6.81 5.59
CA TYR A 18 16.81 6.87 4.28
C TYR A 18 17.75 5.71 4.05
N THR A 19 18.50 5.29 5.07
CA THR A 19 19.39 4.12 4.96
C THR A 19 18.61 2.84 4.70
N ILE A 20 17.48 2.65 5.38
CA ILE A 20 16.56 1.52 5.14
C ILE A 20 16.08 1.53 3.68
N TYR A 21 15.69 2.70 3.18
CA TYR A 21 15.22 2.84 1.81
C TYR A 21 16.32 2.52 0.78
N GLU A 22 17.55 2.97 1.03
CA GLU A 22 18.69 2.66 0.17
C GLU A 22 19.00 1.16 0.14
N GLU A 23 18.99 0.50 1.29
CA GLU A 23 19.21 -0.95 1.38
C GLU A 23 18.10 -1.74 0.66
N PHE A 24 16.85 -1.28 0.76
CA PHE A 24 15.76 -1.90 0.03
C PHE A 24 15.91 -1.77 -1.49
N ILE A 25 16.31 -0.58 -1.96
CA ILE A 25 16.60 -0.34 -3.39
C ILE A 25 17.71 -1.27 -3.88
N GLU A 26 18.79 -1.42 -3.10
CA GLU A 26 19.90 -2.32 -3.44
C GLU A 26 19.42 -3.77 -3.56
N ALA A 27 18.51 -4.20 -2.67
CA ALA A 27 18.01 -5.57 -2.66
C ALA A 27 17.08 -5.89 -3.84
N TYR A 28 16.22 -4.96 -4.23
CA TYR A 28 15.12 -5.22 -5.18
C TYR A 28 15.14 -4.34 -6.43
N ASN A 29 16.03 -3.38 -6.52
CA ASN A 29 16.07 -2.41 -7.62
C ASN A 29 14.74 -1.66 -7.84
N VAL A 30 13.99 -1.46 -6.75
CA VAL A 30 12.70 -0.76 -6.72
C VAL A 30 12.73 0.22 -5.56
N SER A 31 12.32 1.46 -5.80
CA SER A 31 12.18 2.45 -4.72
C SER A 31 11.06 2.01 -3.76
N ILE A 32 11.31 2.11 -2.46
CA ILE A 32 10.29 1.89 -1.44
C ILE A 32 9.08 2.81 -1.64
N PHE A 33 9.29 4.02 -2.17
CA PHE A 33 8.23 4.99 -2.43
C PHE A 33 7.27 4.54 -3.54
N ASP A 34 7.70 3.61 -4.40
CA ASP A 34 6.84 2.98 -5.40
C ASP A 34 6.02 1.82 -4.83
N ARG A 35 6.18 1.52 -3.53
CA ARG A 35 5.52 0.42 -2.84
C ARG A 35 4.84 0.82 -1.54
N MET A 36 4.78 2.11 -1.21
CA MET A 36 4.37 2.54 0.13
C MET A 36 3.53 3.81 0.10
N LEU A 37 2.49 3.83 0.95
CA LEU A 37 1.76 5.04 1.33
C LEU A 37 1.91 5.25 2.83
N ILE A 38 2.03 6.51 3.24
CA ILE A 38 2.20 6.88 4.65
C ILE A 38 0.99 7.68 5.11
N GLU A 39 0.35 7.21 6.19
CA GLU A 39 -0.68 7.94 6.92
C GLU A 39 -0.11 8.37 8.27
N ILE A 40 -0.04 9.68 8.50
CA ILE A 40 0.49 10.23 9.76
C ILE A 40 -0.65 10.32 10.77
N SER A 41 -0.43 9.73 11.95
CA SER A 41 -1.38 9.83 13.05
C SER A 41 -1.59 11.30 13.47
N PRO A 42 -2.84 11.73 13.75
CA PRO A 42 -3.13 13.07 14.22
C PRO A 42 -2.35 13.48 15.48
N CYS A 43 -2.03 12.53 16.34
CA CYS A 43 -1.23 12.76 17.54
C CYS A 43 0.29 12.67 17.31
N ARG A 44 0.73 12.38 16.09
CA ARG A 44 2.14 12.24 15.67
C ARG A 44 2.97 11.26 16.50
N LYS A 45 2.32 10.34 17.22
CA LYS A 45 3.02 9.33 18.03
C LYS A 45 3.47 8.11 17.22
N TYR A 46 2.81 7.85 16.11
CA TYR A 46 3.14 6.73 15.24
C TYR A 46 2.78 7.05 13.79
N GLU A 47 3.35 6.28 12.89
CA GLU A 47 3.04 6.30 11.46
C GLU A 47 2.39 4.99 11.06
N LEU A 48 1.45 5.06 10.13
CA LEU A 48 0.86 3.89 9.48
C LEU A 48 1.43 3.78 8.07
N LEU A 49 2.13 2.70 7.79
CA LEU A 49 2.71 2.41 6.50
C LEU A 49 1.85 1.36 5.78
N TYR A 50 1.31 1.73 4.62
CA TYR A 50 0.59 0.82 3.74
C TYR A 50 1.58 0.30 2.70
N LEU A 51 1.98 -0.97 2.83
CA LEU A 51 3.04 -1.57 2.04
C LEU A 51 2.45 -2.48 0.97
N PHE A 52 2.68 -2.14 -0.29
CA PHE A 52 2.26 -2.90 -1.46
C PHE A 52 3.42 -3.80 -1.87
N MET A 53 3.62 -4.89 -1.14
CA MET A 53 4.79 -5.75 -1.26
C MET A 53 4.38 -7.22 -1.28
N ASP A 54 5.16 -8.06 -1.98
CA ASP A 54 5.06 -9.50 -1.80
C ASP A 54 5.66 -9.92 -0.45
N GLN A 55 5.55 -11.21 -0.12
CA GLN A 55 5.98 -11.71 1.19
C GLN A 55 7.49 -11.56 1.39
N GLU A 56 8.30 -11.76 0.35
CA GLU A 56 9.75 -11.63 0.42
C GLU A 56 10.18 -10.19 0.66
N GLU A 57 9.64 -9.25 -0.13
CA GLU A 57 9.88 -7.82 0.03
C GLU A 57 9.47 -7.34 1.43
N LEU A 58 8.30 -7.78 1.89
CA LEU A 58 7.78 -7.42 3.21
C LEU A 58 8.68 -7.93 4.34
N ASN A 59 9.11 -9.18 4.27
CA ASN A 59 10.02 -9.75 5.28
C ASN A 59 11.35 -9.01 5.33
N THR A 60 11.90 -8.66 4.18
CA THR A 60 13.15 -7.88 4.10
C THR A 60 12.97 -6.50 4.71
N PHE A 61 11.86 -5.81 4.37
CA PHE A 61 11.58 -4.48 4.90
C PHE A 61 11.39 -4.50 6.43
N ILE A 62 10.65 -5.48 6.94
CA ILE A 62 10.44 -5.62 8.39
C ILE A 62 11.77 -5.88 9.10
N ASN A 63 12.63 -6.74 8.56
CA ASN A 63 13.94 -7.03 9.15
C ASN A 63 14.82 -5.78 9.18
N LEU A 64 14.83 -4.97 8.12
CA LEU A 64 15.57 -3.71 8.09
C LEU A 64 15.06 -2.74 9.16
N ILE A 65 13.74 -2.61 9.29
CA ILE A 65 13.13 -1.74 10.31
C ILE A 65 13.55 -2.18 11.72
N LEU A 66 13.50 -3.47 12.00
CA LEU A 66 13.88 -4.02 13.30
C LEU A 66 15.39 -3.87 13.56
N ASP A 67 16.23 -4.07 12.54
CA ASP A 67 17.69 -3.92 12.65
C ASP A 67 18.10 -2.48 13.01
N TYR A 68 17.34 -1.50 12.57
CA TYR A 68 17.54 -0.08 12.90
C TYR A 68 16.79 0.37 14.16
N ASN A 69 16.34 -0.58 14.99
CA ASN A 69 15.70 -0.33 16.30
C ASN A 69 14.38 0.44 16.26
N PHE A 70 13.66 0.37 15.15
CA PHE A 70 12.27 0.86 15.13
C PHE A 70 11.35 -0.13 15.85
N THR A 71 10.35 0.38 16.53
CA THR A 71 9.34 -0.44 17.19
C THR A 71 8.13 -0.60 16.28
N ILE A 72 7.76 -1.85 16.01
CA ILE A 72 6.53 -2.18 15.28
C ILE A 72 5.44 -2.49 16.30
N TYR A 73 4.39 -1.67 16.35
CA TYR A 73 3.26 -1.87 17.27
C TYR A 73 2.25 -2.88 16.74
N SER A 74 2.04 -2.90 15.43
CA SER A 74 1.09 -3.83 14.82
C SER A 74 1.42 -4.08 13.36
N LYS A 75 0.98 -5.24 12.88
CA LYS A 75 1.05 -5.66 11.49
C LYS A 75 -0.32 -6.22 11.11
N GLU A 76 -0.92 -5.67 10.07
CA GLU A 76 -2.25 -6.09 9.59
C GLU A 76 -2.20 -6.37 8.09
N ASP A 77 -2.74 -7.51 7.66
CA ASP A 77 -3.00 -7.77 6.24
C ASP A 77 -4.25 -6.99 5.82
N TYR A 78 -4.08 -6.05 4.90
CA TYR A 78 -5.13 -5.16 4.41
C TYR A 78 -5.61 -5.54 3.00
N THR A 79 -5.11 -6.61 2.44
CA THR A 79 -5.37 -6.99 1.05
C THR A 79 -6.86 -7.16 0.76
N ASP A 80 -7.56 -7.95 1.58
CA ASP A 80 -8.99 -8.21 1.39
C ASP A 80 -9.84 -6.95 1.58
N LYS A 81 -9.47 -6.10 2.53
CA LYS A 81 -10.14 -4.81 2.74
C LYS A 81 -9.99 -3.90 1.54
N LEU A 82 -8.81 -3.84 0.93
CA LEU A 82 -8.58 -3.03 -0.25
C LEU A 82 -9.31 -3.60 -1.48
N ILE A 83 -9.34 -4.91 -1.64
CA ILE A 83 -10.18 -5.56 -2.67
C ILE A 83 -11.64 -5.14 -2.50
N SER A 84 -12.15 -5.19 -1.27
CA SER A 84 -13.53 -4.79 -0.96
C SER A 84 -13.78 -3.31 -1.31
N MET A 85 -12.81 -2.43 -1.07
CA MET A 85 -12.92 -1.02 -1.47
C MET A 85 -12.98 -0.85 -2.99
N VAL A 86 -12.22 -1.63 -3.74
CA VAL A 86 -12.33 -1.64 -5.22
C VAL A 86 -13.72 -2.09 -5.64
N VAL A 87 -14.19 -3.21 -5.13
CA VAL A 87 -15.49 -3.80 -5.47
C VAL A 87 -16.64 -2.85 -5.12
N ASN A 88 -16.56 -2.15 -3.99
CA ASN A 88 -17.59 -1.22 -3.52
C ASN A 88 -17.41 0.21 -4.04
N ASN A 89 -16.51 0.43 -4.98
CA ASN A 89 -16.25 1.74 -5.58
C ASN A 89 -15.84 2.82 -4.57
N LYS A 90 -14.95 2.45 -3.64
CA LYS A 90 -14.51 3.29 -2.52
C LYS A 90 -13.02 3.65 -2.53
N ILE A 91 -12.36 3.51 -3.69
CA ILE A 91 -10.93 3.85 -3.81
C ILE A 91 -10.67 5.33 -3.56
N ASP A 92 -11.58 6.22 -3.96
CA ASP A 92 -11.42 7.64 -3.70
C ASP A 92 -11.48 7.96 -2.20
N ASP A 93 -12.31 7.25 -1.43
CA ASP A 93 -12.35 7.35 0.02
C ASP A 93 -11.03 6.88 0.65
N PHE A 94 -10.45 5.82 0.13
CA PHE A 94 -9.13 5.35 0.55
C PHE A 94 -8.06 6.40 0.27
N LYS A 95 -8.04 6.96 -0.95
CA LYS A 95 -7.09 8.01 -1.34
C LYS A 95 -7.16 9.23 -0.41
N SER A 96 -8.34 9.59 0.06
CA SER A 96 -8.55 10.76 0.92
C SER A 96 -7.86 10.68 2.29
N LYS A 97 -7.42 9.48 2.72
CA LYS A 97 -6.69 9.29 3.98
C LYS A 97 -5.25 9.83 3.93
N PHE A 98 -4.72 10.07 2.74
CA PHE A 98 -3.31 10.42 2.56
C PHE A 98 -3.17 11.89 2.18
N MET A 99 -2.24 12.59 2.83
CA MET A 99 -1.96 13.99 2.54
C MET A 99 -1.17 14.16 1.24
N ASP A 100 -0.20 13.28 1.02
CA ASP A 100 0.58 13.23 -0.21
C ASP A 100 0.10 12.05 -1.05
N VAL A 101 -0.50 12.37 -2.19
CA VAL A 101 -1.05 11.36 -3.11
C VAL A 101 -0.14 11.12 -4.31
N TYR A 102 1.09 11.64 -4.27
CA TYR A 102 2.06 11.38 -5.33
C TYR A 102 2.34 9.87 -5.43
N GLY A 103 2.22 9.34 -6.64
CA GLY A 103 2.40 7.92 -6.86
C GLY A 103 1.22 7.03 -6.46
N PHE A 104 0.12 7.60 -5.93
CA PHE A 104 -1.05 6.81 -5.53
C PHE A 104 -1.65 6.05 -6.72
N ASP A 105 -1.83 6.70 -7.86
CA ASP A 105 -2.45 6.07 -9.03
C ASP A 105 -1.58 4.92 -9.56
N GLU A 106 -0.26 5.06 -9.54
CA GLU A 106 0.68 4.01 -9.92
C GLU A 106 0.62 2.81 -8.96
N LEU A 107 0.48 3.04 -7.66
CA LEU A 107 0.30 1.98 -6.67
C LEU A 107 -1.02 1.24 -6.88
N ILE A 108 -2.07 1.93 -7.23
CA ILE A 108 -3.36 1.30 -7.54
C ILE A 108 -3.26 0.47 -8.81
N VAL A 109 -2.58 0.96 -9.85
CA VAL A 109 -2.31 0.15 -11.06
C VAL A 109 -1.56 -1.13 -10.69
N TYR A 110 -0.51 -1.02 -9.89
CA TYR A 110 0.26 -2.17 -9.41
C TYR A 110 -0.63 -3.16 -8.63
N PHE A 111 -1.48 -2.65 -7.76
CA PHE A 111 -2.42 -3.47 -6.99
C PHE A 111 -3.41 -4.22 -7.90
N TYR A 112 -3.96 -3.54 -8.91
CA TYR A 112 -4.83 -4.18 -9.89
C TYR A 112 -4.12 -5.30 -10.63
N GLU A 113 -2.93 -5.03 -11.15
CA GLU A 113 -2.16 -6.01 -11.92
C GLU A 113 -1.76 -7.24 -11.10
N SER A 114 -1.45 -7.05 -9.81
CA SER A 114 -0.98 -8.12 -8.93
C SER A 114 -2.08 -8.86 -8.18
N THR A 115 -3.25 -8.27 -7.99
CA THR A 115 -4.22 -8.77 -7.00
C THR A 115 -5.66 -8.83 -7.51
N ILE A 116 -6.13 -7.82 -8.25
CA ILE A 116 -7.53 -7.74 -8.69
C ILE A 116 -7.80 -8.76 -9.80
N THR A 117 -8.88 -9.52 -9.63
CA THR A 117 -9.29 -10.55 -10.57
C THR A 117 -10.47 -10.08 -11.44
N LYS A 118 -10.75 -10.81 -12.53
CA LYS A 118 -11.94 -10.58 -13.35
C LYS A 118 -13.22 -10.68 -12.51
N ASP A 119 -13.27 -11.64 -11.60
CA ASP A 119 -14.43 -11.82 -10.71
C ASP A 119 -14.65 -10.60 -9.82
N ASN A 120 -13.57 -10.00 -9.29
CA ASN A 120 -13.68 -8.77 -8.52
C ASN A 120 -14.30 -7.63 -9.35
N VAL A 121 -13.89 -7.47 -10.60
CA VAL A 121 -14.42 -6.43 -11.48
C VAL A 121 -15.88 -6.70 -11.84
N LEU A 122 -16.25 -7.95 -12.09
CA LEU A 122 -17.63 -8.34 -12.34
C LEU A 122 -18.51 -8.07 -11.11
N ASP A 123 -18.04 -8.37 -9.93
CA ASP A 123 -18.74 -8.04 -8.68
C ASP A 123 -18.93 -6.53 -8.54
N LYS A 124 -17.92 -5.75 -8.85
CA LYS A 124 -18.00 -4.28 -8.85
C LYS A 124 -19.09 -3.80 -9.81
N ALA A 125 -19.16 -4.34 -11.02
CA ALA A 125 -20.21 -4.00 -11.98
C ALA A 125 -21.60 -4.40 -11.49
N CYS A 126 -21.72 -5.56 -10.85
CA CYS A 126 -22.99 -6.03 -10.29
C CYS A 126 -23.49 -5.13 -9.15
N PHE A 127 -22.60 -4.68 -8.27
CA PHE A 127 -22.98 -3.89 -7.10
C PHE A 127 -23.16 -2.40 -7.41
N ASN A 128 -22.39 -1.86 -8.35
CA ASN A 128 -22.33 -0.41 -8.59
C ASN A 128 -22.75 -0.01 -10.02
N GLY A 129 -23.03 -0.97 -10.89
CA GLY A 129 -23.36 -0.73 -12.30
C GLY A 129 -22.09 -0.63 -13.18
N PHE A 130 -22.27 -0.82 -14.48
CA PHE A 130 -21.17 -0.76 -15.44
C PHE A 130 -20.54 0.64 -15.55
N ASP A 131 -21.27 1.68 -15.23
CA ASP A 131 -20.79 3.06 -15.25
C ASP A 131 -19.73 3.32 -14.17
N SER A 132 -19.61 2.45 -13.16
CA SER A 132 -18.60 2.54 -12.11
C SER A 132 -17.23 2.03 -12.57
N LEU A 133 -17.15 1.31 -13.68
CA LEU A 133 -15.90 0.70 -14.13
C LEU A 133 -14.92 1.75 -14.65
N THR A 134 -13.68 1.64 -14.17
CA THR A 134 -12.58 2.50 -14.56
C THR A 134 -11.77 1.90 -15.69
N GLU A 135 -10.80 2.65 -16.23
CA GLU A 135 -9.87 2.13 -17.22
C GLU A 135 -9.11 0.90 -16.70
N ASN A 136 -8.70 0.92 -15.43
CA ASN A 136 -8.04 -0.23 -14.80
C ASN A 136 -8.93 -1.47 -14.78
N ASP A 137 -10.22 -1.30 -14.48
CA ASP A 137 -11.20 -2.38 -14.49
C ASP A 137 -11.31 -3.02 -15.88
N TYR A 138 -11.41 -2.20 -16.92
CA TYR A 138 -11.49 -2.68 -18.29
C TYR A 138 -10.22 -3.43 -18.73
N LYS A 139 -9.04 -3.01 -18.28
CA LYS A 139 -7.79 -3.72 -18.57
C LYS A 139 -7.81 -5.13 -17.96
N ILE A 140 -8.34 -5.30 -16.76
CA ILE A 140 -8.48 -6.62 -16.13
C ILE A 140 -9.46 -7.50 -16.91
N LEU A 141 -10.60 -6.96 -17.32
CA LEU A 141 -11.59 -7.72 -18.10
C LEU A 141 -11.05 -8.18 -19.46
N LYS A 142 -10.15 -7.43 -20.06
CA LYS A 142 -9.56 -7.74 -21.37
C LYS A 142 -8.33 -8.67 -21.29
N SER A 143 -7.82 -8.89 -20.11
CA SER A 143 -6.60 -9.69 -19.93
C SER A 143 -6.82 -11.20 -20.10
#